data_4bff4bb48b380544274c34c7573279dc
#
_entry.id   4bff4bb48b380544274c34c7573279dc
#
_cell.length_a   1.000
_cell.length_b   1.000
_cell.length_c   1.000
_cell.angle_alpha   90.00
_cell.angle_beta   90.00
_cell.angle_gamma   90.00
#
_symmetry.space_group_name_H-M   'P 1'
#
loop_
_entity.id
_entity.type
_entity.pdbx_description
1 polymer ?
#
loop_
_entity_poly.entity_id
_entity_poly.type
_entity_poly.pdbx_seq_one_letter_code
_entity_poly.pdbx_strand_id
1 'polypeptide(L)'
;SPRVVLVQNVGMFSVGKDLNSARIAGDLTETNAKVISSVEETSTYKFIPEKDLFDVEYWSLEQAKIKRKKKLLEGNVVVVTGGTGTIGFETYKMFKSYGAEVVLLDYDLKRLNEVQSKIKDLCIHCDVTNKKSVKNAFKKICEKFGGFDILISNAGAAPGGAIGDVSDEILRKSFEINFFSHQNCASEAVKIMKKQNINGCLLFNISKQS
;
A
#
# COMPACT_ATOMS: atom_id res chain seq x y z
N SER A 1 1.35 -9.71 -21.04
CA SER A 1 2.27 -10.13 -19.97
C SER A 1 1.58 -11.19 -19.10
N PRO A 2 2.33 -12.17 -18.57
CA PRO A 2 1.76 -13.20 -17.72
C PRO A 2 1.13 -12.57 -16.48
N ARG A 3 -0.04 -13.09 -16.07
CA ARG A 3 -0.72 -12.64 -14.84
C ARG A 3 -0.40 -13.54 -13.65
N VAL A 4 0.12 -14.71 -13.93
CA VAL A 4 0.50 -15.70 -12.91
C VAL A 4 1.85 -16.29 -13.27
N VAL A 5 2.71 -16.43 -12.29
CA VAL A 5 4.02 -17.07 -12.40
C VAL A 5 4.10 -18.14 -11.32
N LEU A 6 4.30 -19.39 -11.74
CA LEU A 6 4.54 -20.50 -10.85
C LEU A 6 6.05 -20.69 -10.70
N VAL A 7 6.53 -20.77 -9.47
CA VAL A 7 7.93 -20.99 -9.16
C VAL A 7 8.05 -22.29 -8.37
N GLN A 8 8.80 -23.24 -8.93
CA GLN A 8 8.99 -24.57 -8.33
C GLN A 8 9.55 -24.43 -6.90
N ASN A 9 8.93 -25.15 -5.97
CA ASN A 9 9.28 -25.18 -4.54
C ASN A 9 9.16 -23.83 -3.79
N VAL A 10 8.61 -22.80 -4.43
CA VAL A 10 8.37 -21.48 -3.81
C VAL A 10 6.87 -21.20 -3.72
N GLY A 11 6.16 -21.35 -4.83
CA GLY A 11 4.72 -21.09 -4.88
C GLY A 11 4.28 -20.30 -6.12
N MET A 12 3.21 -19.57 -5.97
CA MET A 12 2.57 -18.81 -7.03
C MET A 12 2.67 -17.31 -6.75
N PHE A 13 2.98 -16.55 -7.79
CA PHE A 13 2.91 -15.10 -7.80
C PHE A 13 1.84 -14.66 -8.79
N SER A 14 0.90 -13.85 -8.33
CA SER A 14 -0.11 -13.22 -9.18
C SER A 14 0.19 -11.75 -9.41
N VAL A 15 -0.02 -11.27 -10.62
CA VAL A 15 0.28 -9.89 -11.04
C VAL A 15 -0.97 -9.27 -11.65
N GLY A 16 -1.24 -8.02 -11.30
CA GLY A 16 -2.37 -7.25 -11.81
C GLY A 16 -2.03 -5.78 -11.98
N LYS A 17 -2.88 -5.04 -12.68
CA LYS A 17 -2.77 -3.57 -12.79
C LYS A 17 -3.07 -2.84 -11.47
N ASP A 18 -3.70 -3.52 -10.52
CA ASP A 18 -4.04 -3.10 -9.18
C ASP A 18 -4.11 -4.34 -8.26
N LEU A 19 -4.15 -4.11 -6.94
CA LEU A 19 -4.19 -5.18 -5.94
C LEU A 19 -5.39 -6.13 -6.14
N ASN A 20 -6.55 -5.59 -6.47
CA ASN A 20 -7.75 -6.41 -6.68
C ASN A 20 -7.60 -7.34 -7.88
N SER A 21 -7.08 -6.84 -9.00
CA SER A 21 -6.80 -7.65 -10.19
C SER A 21 -5.77 -8.74 -9.93
N ALA A 22 -4.73 -8.45 -9.12
CA ALA A 22 -3.74 -9.44 -8.72
C ALA A 22 -4.36 -10.53 -7.82
N ARG A 23 -5.20 -10.16 -6.85
CA ARG A 23 -5.92 -11.11 -6.00
C ARG A 23 -6.84 -12.02 -6.80
N ILE A 24 -7.65 -11.45 -7.70
CA ILE A 24 -8.55 -12.24 -8.56
C ILE A 24 -7.75 -13.27 -9.37
N ALA A 25 -6.62 -12.87 -9.96
CA ALA A 25 -5.76 -13.79 -10.71
C ALA A 25 -5.22 -14.91 -9.81
N GLY A 26 -4.86 -14.60 -8.57
CA GLY A 26 -4.42 -15.58 -7.58
C GLY A 26 -5.52 -16.57 -7.20
N ASP A 27 -6.68 -16.06 -6.80
CA ASP A 27 -7.84 -16.87 -6.38
C ASP A 27 -8.31 -17.82 -7.49
N LEU A 28 -8.39 -17.32 -8.73
CA LEU A 28 -8.74 -18.14 -9.89
C LEU A 28 -7.72 -19.25 -10.16
N THR A 29 -6.44 -18.92 -10.03
CA THR A 29 -5.37 -19.92 -10.26
C THR A 29 -5.34 -20.98 -9.17
N GLU A 30 -5.53 -20.60 -7.91
CA GLU A 30 -5.63 -21.55 -6.80
C GLU A 30 -6.84 -22.49 -6.99
N THR A 31 -7.98 -21.94 -7.39
CA THR A 31 -9.19 -22.72 -7.69
C THR A 31 -8.93 -23.69 -8.85
N ASN A 32 -8.33 -23.22 -9.95
CA ASN A 32 -7.96 -24.07 -11.08
C ASN A 32 -7.00 -25.18 -10.67
N ALA A 33 -5.99 -24.90 -9.87
CA ALA A 33 -5.04 -25.91 -9.39
C ALA A 33 -5.76 -27.02 -8.60
N LYS A 34 -6.70 -26.66 -7.73
CA LYS A 34 -7.53 -27.63 -6.98
C LYS A 34 -8.38 -28.48 -7.92
N VAL A 35 -9.04 -27.86 -8.92
CA VAL A 35 -9.85 -28.58 -9.92
C VAL A 35 -8.98 -29.57 -10.71
N ILE A 36 -7.82 -29.11 -11.22
CA ILE A 36 -6.90 -29.96 -11.98
C ILE A 36 -6.46 -31.16 -11.12
N SER A 37 -6.01 -30.89 -9.89
CA SER A 37 -5.57 -31.97 -8.98
C SER A 37 -6.67 -32.99 -8.72
N SER A 38 -7.92 -32.55 -8.45
CA SER A 38 -9.04 -33.46 -8.21
C SER A 38 -9.42 -34.28 -9.46
N VAL A 39 -9.33 -33.68 -10.63
CA VAL A 39 -9.62 -34.41 -11.88
C VAL A 39 -8.53 -35.44 -12.18
N GLU A 40 -7.26 -35.09 -11.99
CA GLU A 40 -6.13 -36.00 -12.24
C GLU A 40 -6.09 -37.21 -11.29
N GLU A 41 -6.79 -37.18 -10.15
CA GLU A 41 -6.95 -38.35 -9.27
C GLU A 41 -7.81 -39.45 -9.89
N THR A 42 -8.73 -39.12 -10.78
CA THR A 42 -9.73 -40.06 -11.33
C THR A 42 -9.77 -40.10 -12.86
N SER A 43 -9.20 -39.10 -13.53
CA SER A 43 -9.26 -38.92 -14.98
C SER A 43 -8.09 -38.04 -15.45
N THR A 44 -8.08 -37.69 -16.74
CA THR A 44 -7.11 -36.73 -17.29
C THR A 44 -7.76 -35.38 -17.52
N TYR A 45 -7.20 -34.31 -16.96
CA TYR A 45 -7.68 -32.97 -17.17
C TYR A 45 -7.49 -32.51 -18.63
N LYS A 46 -8.55 -31.99 -19.24
CA LYS A 46 -8.51 -31.44 -20.60
C LYS A 46 -8.93 -29.97 -20.59
N PHE A 47 -8.15 -29.14 -21.24
CA PHE A 47 -8.51 -27.73 -21.45
C PHE A 47 -9.66 -27.63 -22.45
N ILE A 48 -10.50 -26.60 -22.26
CA ILE A 48 -11.52 -26.24 -23.27
C ILE A 48 -10.81 -25.73 -24.53
N PRO A 49 -11.37 -25.98 -25.73
CA PRO A 49 -10.83 -25.46 -26.98
C PRO A 49 -10.72 -23.94 -26.98
N GLU A 50 -9.67 -23.41 -27.61
CA GLU A 50 -9.41 -21.97 -27.67
C GLU A 50 -10.59 -21.18 -28.29
N LYS A 51 -11.28 -21.77 -29.24
CA LYS A 51 -12.48 -21.19 -29.83
C LYS A 51 -13.59 -20.96 -28.80
N ASP A 52 -13.85 -21.97 -27.97
CA ASP A 52 -14.92 -21.90 -26.96
C ASP A 52 -14.53 -20.92 -25.85
N LEU A 53 -13.23 -20.87 -25.51
CA LEU A 53 -12.69 -19.89 -24.57
C LEU A 53 -12.92 -18.46 -25.10
N PHE A 54 -12.65 -18.23 -26.39
CA PHE A 54 -12.85 -16.93 -27.02
C PHE A 54 -14.32 -16.49 -26.98
N ASP A 55 -15.26 -17.38 -27.31
CA ASP A 55 -16.67 -17.07 -27.31
C ASP A 55 -17.20 -16.70 -25.92
N VAL A 56 -16.72 -17.34 -24.86
CA VAL A 56 -17.08 -17.02 -23.47
C VAL A 56 -16.44 -15.69 -23.02
N GLU A 57 -15.15 -15.49 -23.28
CA GLU A 57 -14.40 -14.29 -22.88
C GLU A 57 -14.95 -13.01 -23.52
N TYR A 58 -15.38 -13.08 -24.78
CA TYR A 58 -15.85 -11.91 -25.54
C TYR A 58 -17.37 -11.81 -25.63
N TRP A 59 -18.10 -12.56 -24.81
CA TRP A 59 -19.55 -12.43 -24.73
C TRP A 59 -19.94 -11.00 -24.30
N SER A 60 -20.84 -10.39 -25.08
CA SER A 60 -21.18 -8.96 -24.93
C SER A 60 -21.70 -8.56 -23.55
N LEU A 61 -22.41 -9.45 -22.87
CA LEU A 61 -22.92 -9.23 -21.52
C LEU A 61 -21.78 -9.22 -20.47
N GLU A 62 -20.79 -10.09 -20.61
CA GLU A 62 -19.62 -10.07 -19.73
C GLU A 62 -18.77 -8.82 -19.97
N GLN A 63 -18.58 -8.43 -21.22
CA GLN A 63 -17.87 -7.19 -21.56
C GLN A 63 -18.59 -5.93 -21.04
N ALA A 64 -19.93 -5.93 -20.98
CA ALA A 64 -20.71 -4.84 -20.42
C ALA A 64 -20.49 -4.67 -18.90
N LYS A 65 -20.30 -5.76 -18.16
CA LYS A 65 -20.00 -5.74 -16.70
C LYS A 65 -18.63 -5.12 -16.38
N ILE A 66 -17.68 -5.21 -17.31
CA ILE A 66 -16.30 -4.72 -17.12
C ILE A 66 -16.18 -3.21 -17.32
N LYS A 67 -17.18 -2.55 -17.95
CA LYS A 67 -17.18 -1.10 -18.22
C LYS A 67 -17.39 -0.26 -16.96
N ARG A 68 -16.45 -0.32 -16.01
CA ARG A 68 -16.41 0.56 -14.85
C ARG A 68 -15.51 1.77 -15.13
N LYS A 69 -15.98 2.98 -14.82
CA LYS A 69 -15.17 4.18 -14.91
C LYS A 69 -14.02 4.08 -13.90
N LYS A 70 -12.77 4.07 -14.38
CA LYS A 70 -11.57 4.03 -13.55
C LYS A 70 -11.48 5.28 -12.70
N LYS A 71 -11.19 5.14 -11.40
CA LYS A 71 -10.92 6.28 -10.51
C LYS A 71 -9.52 6.83 -10.76
N LEU A 72 -9.30 8.10 -10.41
CA LEU A 72 -8.06 8.84 -10.71
C LEU A 72 -6.79 8.14 -10.20
N LEU A 73 -6.83 7.61 -8.97
CA LEU A 73 -5.70 6.98 -8.30
C LEU A 73 -5.88 5.46 -8.15
N GLU A 74 -6.78 4.87 -8.93
CA GLU A 74 -6.95 3.42 -8.93
C GLU A 74 -5.66 2.70 -9.37
N GLY A 75 -5.15 1.83 -8.50
CA GLY A 75 -3.89 1.12 -8.71
C GLY A 75 -2.67 1.78 -8.04
N ASN A 76 -2.80 3.01 -7.53
CA ASN A 76 -1.74 3.64 -6.76
C ASN A 76 -1.78 3.20 -5.29
N VAL A 77 -0.61 3.04 -4.70
CA VAL A 77 -0.41 2.79 -3.28
C VAL A 77 0.13 4.04 -2.61
N VAL A 78 -0.57 4.52 -1.58
CA VAL A 78 -0.26 5.76 -0.86
C VAL A 78 0.09 5.43 0.58
N VAL A 79 1.19 5.95 1.08
CA VAL A 79 1.64 5.80 2.47
C VAL A 79 1.48 7.14 3.17
N VAL A 80 0.77 7.16 4.31
CA VAL A 80 0.53 8.37 5.12
C VAL A 80 1.12 8.17 6.50
N THR A 81 2.10 9.01 6.89
CA THR A 81 2.65 9.03 8.26
C THR A 81 1.81 9.92 9.18
N GLY A 82 1.71 9.57 10.47
CA GLY A 82 0.76 10.23 11.38
C GLY A 82 -0.69 10.02 10.92
N GLY A 83 -0.96 8.83 10.39
CA GLY A 83 -2.20 8.52 9.68
C GLY A 83 -3.44 8.43 10.56
N THR A 84 -3.28 8.30 11.89
CA THR A 84 -4.40 8.29 12.85
C THR A 84 -4.73 9.67 13.41
N GLY A 85 -3.89 10.67 13.13
CA GLY A 85 -4.16 12.07 13.45
C GLY A 85 -5.27 12.66 12.56
N THR A 86 -5.81 13.80 12.95
CA THR A 86 -6.93 14.42 12.24
C THR A 86 -6.63 14.67 10.77
N ILE A 87 -5.50 15.32 10.46
CA ILE A 87 -5.10 15.61 9.07
C ILE A 87 -4.77 14.33 8.32
N GLY A 88 -4.00 13.42 8.94
CA GLY A 88 -3.61 12.15 8.32
C GLY A 88 -4.82 11.29 7.96
N PHE A 89 -5.83 11.22 8.82
CA PHE A 89 -7.02 10.42 8.58
C PHE A 89 -7.96 11.05 7.53
N GLU A 90 -8.09 12.36 7.48
CA GLU A 90 -8.82 13.02 6.40
C GLU A 90 -8.09 12.87 5.05
N THR A 91 -6.76 12.92 5.05
CA THR A 91 -5.93 12.60 3.88
C THR A 91 -6.19 11.16 3.40
N TYR A 92 -6.21 10.19 4.32
CA TYR A 92 -6.59 8.82 4.02
C TYR A 92 -7.95 8.73 3.30
N LYS A 93 -9.01 9.36 3.86
CA LYS A 93 -10.35 9.34 3.26
C LYS A 93 -10.36 9.92 1.85
N MET A 94 -9.64 11.01 1.64
CA MET A 94 -9.53 11.67 0.34
C MET A 94 -8.89 10.73 -0.69
N PHE A 95 -7.75 10.14 -0.40
CA PHE A 95 -7.08 9.21 -1.31
C PHE A 95 -7.92 7.96 -1.60
N LYS A 96 -8.61 7.42 -0.59
CA LYS A 96 -9.57 6.31 -0.77
C LYS A 96 -10.71 6.69 -1.70
N SER A 97 -11.25 7.89 -1.59
CA SER A 97 -12.32 8.36 -2.47
C SER A 97 -11.90 8.38 -3.95
N TYR A 98 -10.63 8.68 -4.22
CA TYR A 98 -10.02 8.62 -5.55
C TYR A 98 -9.58 7.22 -5.99
N GLY A 99 -9.75 6.21 -5.15
CA GLY A 99 -9.52 4.81 -5.50
C GLY A 99 -8.14 4.26 -5.20
N ALA A 100 -7.30 4.99 -4.46
CA ALA A 100 -6.00 4.51 -4.03
C ALA A 100 -6.10 3.41 -2.97
N GLU A 101 -5.11 2.53 -2.93
CA GLU A 101 -4.79 1.73 -1.76
C GLU A 101 -4.00 2.61 -0.78
N VAL A 102 -4.42 2.68 0.48
CA VAL A 102 -3.78 3.57 1.45
C VAL A 102 -3.25 2.78 2.64
N VAL A 103 -2.02 3.08 3.03
CA VAL A 103 -1.37 2.52 4.23
C VAL A 103 -1.19 3.63 5.24
N LEU A 104 -1.65 3.41 6.47
CA LEU A 104 -1.47 4.34 7.57
C LEU A 104 -0.30 3.90 8.45
N LEU A 105 0.65 4.81 8.67
CA LEU A 105 1.73 4.65 9.62
C LEU A 105 1.49 5.59 10.80
N ASP A 106 1.57 5.07 12.03
CA ASP A 106 1.46 5.89 13.21
C ASP A 106 2.28 5.31 14.38
N TYR A 107 2.68 6.18 15.28
CA TYR A 107 3.38 5.82 16.51
C TYR A 107 2.40 5.38 17.62
N ASP A 108 1.19 5.94 17.64
CA ASP A 108 0.19 5.66 18.67
C ASP A 108 -0.53 4.33 18.38
N LEU A 109 -0.08 3.27 19.03
CA LEU A 109 -0.65 1.92 18.91
C LEU A 109 -2.14 1.87 19.28
N LYS A 110 -2.59 2.65 20.26
CA LYS A 110 -3.99 2.63 20.70
C LYS A 110 -4.88 3.19 19.58
N ARG A 111 -4.56 4.38 19.08
CA ARG A 111 -5.29 4.98 17.95
C ARG A 111 -5.20 4.12 16.70
N LEU A 112 -4.04 3.53 16.44
CA LEU A 112 -3.85 2.66 15.29
C LEU A 112 -4.80 1.46 15.32
N ASN A 113 -4.94 0.81 16.48
CA ASN A 113 -5.86 -0.32 16.67
C ASN A 113 -7.34 0.12 16.56
N GLU A 114 -7.69 1.28 17.11
CA GLU A 114 -9.04 1.85 16.98
C GLU A 114 -9.39 2.15 15.50
N VAL A 115 -8.45 2.66 14.72
CA VAL A 115 -8.64 2.92 13.30
C VAL A 115 -8.69 1.59 12.53
N GLN A 116 -7.77 0.66 12.79
CA GLN A 116 -7.72 -0.64 12.12
C GLN A 116 -9.02 -1.45 12.31
N SER A 117 -9.70 -1.29 13.44
CA SER A 117 -11.00 -1.95 13.67
C SER A 117 -12.12 -1.42 12.78
N LYS A 118 -11.98 -0.21 12.24
CA LYS A 118 -13.00 0.50 11.44
C LYS A 118 -12.72 0.45 9.94
N ILE A 119 -11.49 0.16 9.55
CA ILE A 119 -11.08 0.13 8.14
C ILE A 119 -10.43 -1.20 7.78
N LYS A 120 -10.50 -1.55 6.49
CA LYS A 120 -9.87 -2.78 5.96
C LYS A 120 -8.44 -2.55 5.46
N ASP A 121 -8.03 -1.28 5.40
CA ASP A 121 -6.72 -0.89 4.89
C ASP A 121 -5.61 -1.19 5.91
N LEU A 122 -4.38 -1.30 5.44
CA LEU A 122 -3.24 -1.65 6.26
C LEU A 122 -2.83 -0.50 7.18
N CYS A 123 -2.79 -0.78 8.48
CA CYS A 123 -2.22 0.11 9.48
C CYS A 123 -0.95 -0.53 10.06
N ILE A 124 0.14 0.23 10.16
CA ILE A 124 1.42 -0.27 10.67
C ILE A 124 1.93 0.67 11.75
N HIS A 125 2.28 0.12 12.90
CA HIS A 125 2.99 0.87 13.93
C HIS A 125 4.38 1.28 13.40
N CYS A 126 4.67 2.57 13.45
CA CYS A 126 5.91 3.14 12.96
C CYS A 126 6.30 4.39 13.74
N ASP A 127 7.45 4.34 14.39
CA ASP A 127 8.13 5.52 14.91
C ASP A 127 8.99 6.13 13.80
N VAL A 128 8.55 7.25 13.25
CA VAL A 128 9.22 7.94 12.13
C VAL A 128 10.56 8.56 12.50
N THR A 129 10.83 8.77 13.80
CA THR A 129 12.13 9.23 14.30
C THR A 129 13.17 8.11 14.29
N ASN A 130 12.73 6.86 14.28
CA ASN A 130 13.58 5.68 14.30
C ASN A 130 13.75 5.08 12.90
N LYS A 131 14.96 5.20 12.33
CA LYS A 131 15.29 4.69 10.98
C LYS A 131 14.99 3.19 10.80
N LYS A 132 15.20 2.36 11.83
CA LYS A 132 14.91 0.91 11.76
C LYS A 132 13.41 0.66 11.70
N SER A 133 12.63 1.42 12.48
CA SER A 133 11.16 1.35 12.47
C SER A 133 10.62 1.72 11.09
N VAL A 134 11.08 2.82 10.49
CA VAL A 134 10.71 3.25 9.13
C VAL A 134 11.04 2.16 8.10
N LYS A 135 12.27 1.66 8.12
CA LYS A 135 12.70 0.59 7.19
C LYS A 135 11.84 -0.66 7.30
N ASN A 136 11.50 -1.09 8.53
CA ASN A 136 10.67 -2.26 8.76
C ASN A 136 9.22 -2.03 8.30
N ALA A 137 8.66 -0.85 8.56
CA ALA A 137 7.32 -0.50 8.10
C ALA A 137 7.23 -0.51 6.56
N PHE A 138 8.20 0.12 5.88
CA PHE A 138 8.25 0.17 4.43
C PHE A 138 8.50 -1.21 3.79
N LYS A 139 9.30 -2.06 4.44
CA LYS A 139 9.46 -3.47 4.03
C LYS A 139 8.12 -4.21 4.01
N LYS A 140 7.32 -4.09 5.10
CA LYS A 140 5.97 -4.71 5.17
C LYS A 140 5.03 -4.19 4.07
N ILE A 141 5.13 -2.90 3.71
CA ILE A 141 4.36 -2.33 2.59
C ILE A 141 4.77 -3.00 1.28
N CYS A 142 6.07 -3.10 1.02
CA CYS A 142 6.58 -3.76 -0.19
C CYS A 142 6.21 -5.25 -0.25
N GLU A 143 6.22 -5.96 0.87
CA GLU A 143 5.80 -7.36 0.93
C GLU A 143 4.32 -7.55 0.59
N LYS A 144 3.47 -6.58 0.96
CA LYS A 144 2.02 -6.66 0.71
C LYS A 144 1.61 -6.15 -0.67
N PHE A 145 2.22 -5.07 -1.16
CA PHE A 145 1.80 -4.36 -2.36
C PHE A 145 2.82 -4.40 -3.50
N GLY A 146 4.01 -4.94 -3.26
CA GLY A 146 5.13 -4.90 -4.21
C GLY A 146 5.91 -3.58 -4.20
N GLY A 147 5.37 -2.54 -3.57
CA GLY A 147 5.93 -1.20 -3.49
C GLY A 147 4.87 -0.15 -3.16
N PHE A 148 5.17 1.12 -3.43
CA PHE A 148 4.21 2.23 -3.29
C PHE A 148 4.59 3.40 -4.19
N ASP A 149 3.60 4.26 -4.50
CA ASP A 149 3.73 5.33 -5.49
C ASP A 149 3.82 6.71 -4.84
N ILE A 150 3.16 6.91 -3.70
CA ILE A 150 3.03 8.21 -3.05
C ILE A 150 3.35 8.09 -1.56
N LEU A 151 4.24 8.95 -1.07
CA LEU A 151 4.46 9.14 0.36
C LEU A 151 3.91 10.51 0.78
N ILE A 152 3.00 10.52 1.74
CA ILE A 152 2.56 11.71 2.46
C ILE A 152 3.24 11.71 3.83
N SER A 153 4.32 12.48 3.94
CA SER A 153 5.06 12.66 5.17
C SER A 153 4.38 13.75 6.00
N ASN A 154 3.48 13.31 6.90
CA ASN A 154 2.57 14.16 7.65
C ASN A 154 2.78 14.07 9.17
N ALA A 155 3.46 13.06 9.66
CA ALA A 155 3.75 12.94 11.09
C ALA A 155 4.53 14.15 11.60
N GLY A 156 4.04 14.75 12.67
CA GLY A 156 4.66 15.91 13.30
C GLY A 156 4.05 16.15 14.68
N ALA A 157 4.73 16.98 15.46
CA ALA A 157 4.26 17.44 16.76
C ALA A 157 4.70 18.89 16.99
N ALA A 158 4.04 19.56 17.90
CA ALA A 158 4.35 20.94 18.27
C ALA A 158 4.91 21.04 19.71
N PRO A 159 6.07 20.40 20.02
CA PRO A 159 6.75 20.68 21.28
C PRO A 159 7.24 22.12 21.21
N GLY A 160 6.86 22.93 22.17
CA GLY A 160 7.16 24.36 22.13
C GLY A 160 7.48 24.91 23.52
N GLY A 161 8.03 26.11 23.53
CA GLY A 161 8.33 26.96 24.68
C GLY A 161 8.82 28.32 24.20
N ALA A 162 8.80 29.32 25.07
CA ALA A 162 9.35 30.64 24.74
C ALA A 162 10.88 30.55 24.50
N ILE A 163 11.38 31.36 23.59
CA ILE A 163 12.82 31.50 23.39
C ILE A 163 13.46 31.99 24.70
N GLY A 164 14.45 31.26 25.18
CA GLY A 164 15.09 31.50 26.47
C GLY A 164 14.65 30.56 27.59
N ASP A 165 13.41 30.01 27.49
CA ASP A 165 12.85 29.10 28.50
C ASP A 165 12.74 27.66 28.00
N VAL A 166 12.73 27.46 26.69
CA VAL A 166 12.66 26.12 26.11
C VAL A 166 13.96 25.34 26.34
N SER A 167 13.84 24.14 26.89
CA SER A 167 15.02 23.30 27.11
C SER A 167 15.58 22.76 25.77
N ASP A 168 16.89 22.53 25.76
CA ASP A 168 17.59 21.89 24.63
C ASP A 168 16.94 20.54 24.24
N GLU A 169 16.46 19.79 25.22
CA GLU A 169 15.79 18.51 24.99
C GLU A 169 14.51 18.67 24.17
N ILE A 170 13.66 19.63 24.54
CA ILE A 170 12.42 19.94 23.82
C ILE A 170 12.74 20.40 22.40
N LEU A 171 13.76 21.27 22.25
CA LEU A 171 14.17 21.77 20.94
C LEU A 171 14.68 20.62 20.05
N ARG A 172 15.58 19.77 20.58
CA ARG A 172 16.09 18.59 19.83
C ARG A 172 14.97 17.64 19.42
N LYS A 173 14.04 17.34 20.34
CA LYS A 173 12.88 16.51 20.06
C LYS A 173 11.98 17.12 18.96
N SER A 174 11.85 18.45 18.92
CA SER A 174 11.15 19.13 17.85
C SER A 174 11.80 18.90 16.48
N PHE A 175 13.14 19.03 16.40
CA PHE A 175 13.88 18.73 15.18
C PHE A 175 13.79 17.24 14.77
N GLU A 176 13.87 16.33 15.73
CA GLU A 176 13.75 14.89 15.46
C GLU A 176 12.39 14.58 14.80
N ILE A 177 11.30 15.12 15.31
CA ILE A 177 9.97 14.77 14.80
C ILE A 177 9.55 15.60 13.58
N ASN A 178 9.96 16.88 13.49
CA ASN A 178 9.48 17.76 12.42
C ASN A 178 10.46 17.95 11.25
N PHE A 179 11.70 17.45 11.39
CA PHE A 179 12.70 17.51 10.32
C PHE A 179 13.31 16.14 10.02
N PHE A 180 14.00 15.51 11.00
CA PHE A 180 14.70 14.26 10.73
C PHE A 180 13.76 13.10 10.43
N SER A 181 12.54 13.09 10.98
CA SER A 181 11.53 12.08 10.64
C SER A 181 11.13 12.14 9.16
N HIS A 182 10.93 13.34 8.63
CA HIS A 182 10.64 13.53 7.21
C HIS A 182 11.80 13.06 6.33
N GLN A 183 13.04 13.36 6.72
CA GLN A 183 14.23 12.89 6.02
C GLN A 183 14.37 11.37 6.08
N ASN A 184 14.09 10.74 7.21
CA ASN A 184 14.12 9.28 7.36
C ASN A 184 13.13 8.60 6.40
N CYS A 185 11.89 9.08 6.40
CA CYS A 185 10.84 8.56 5.53
C CYS A 185 11.16 8.79 4.05
N ALA A 186 11.57 10.01 3.68
CA ALA A 186 11.93 10.34 2.30
C ALA A 186 13.11 9.52 1.79
N SER A 187 14.16 9.37 2.59
CA SER A 187 15.35 8.60 2.22
C SER A 187 15.00 7.14 1.91
N GLU A 188 14.15 6.51 2.73
CA GLU A 188 13.77 5.11 2.51
C GLU A 188 12.78 4.99 1.34
N ALA A 189 11.84 5.94 1.19
CA ALA A 189 10.92 5.99 0.07
C ALA A 189 11.64 6.09 -1.27
N VAL A 190 12.60 7.00 -1.39
CA VAL A 190 13.38 7.18 -2.63
C VAL A 190 14.17 5.92 -3.01
N LYS A 191 14.74 5.20 -2.03
CA LYS A 191 15.43 3.93 -2.31
C LYS A 191 14.48 2.89 -2.91
N ILE A 192 13.26 2.81 -2.41
CA ILE A 192 12.24 1.86 -2.91
C ILE A 192 11.77 2.30 -4.29
N MET A 193 11.37 3.56 -4.47
CA MET A 193 10.90 4.10 -5.74
C MET A 193 11.94 3.97 -6.86
N LYS A 194 13.22 4.17 -6.56
CA LYS A 194 14.31 3.90 -7.52
C LYS A 194 14.39 2.44 -7.93
N LYS A 195 14.18 1.49 -7.01
CA LYS A 195 14.17 0.06 -7.34
C LYS A 195 12.95 -0.34 -8.17
N GLN A 196 11.81 0.32 -7.96
CA GLN A 196 10.59 0.10 -8.74
C GLN A 196 10.76 0.58 -10.19
N ASN A 197 11.73 1.46 -10.45
CA ASN A 197 11.98 2.08 -11.76
C ASN A 197 10.73 2.75 -12.37
N ILE A 198 9.90 3.33 -11.52
CA ILE A 198 8.73 4.12 -11.87
C ILE A 198 8.80 5.47 -11.16
N ASN A 199 8.08 6.46 -11.68
CA ASN A 199 7.96 7.74 -11.01
C ASN A 199 7.20 7.59 -9.70
N GLY A 200 7.67 8.29 -8.66
CA GLY A 200 7.00 8.37 -7.36
C GLY A 200 6.77 9.83 -6.94
N CYS A 201 5.90 10.03 -5.96
CA CYS A 201 5.59 11.34 -5.41
C CYS A 201 5.88 11.39 -3.92
N LEU A 202 6.60 12.43 -3.48
CA LEU A 202 6.81 12.74 -2.06
C LEU A 202 6.12 14.07 -1.76
N LEU A 203 5.20 14.07 -0.79
CA LEU A 203 4.55 15.26 -0.29
C LEU A 203 4.88 15.41 1.20
N PHE A 204 5.33 16.59 1.59
CA PHE A 204 5.63 16.93 2.96
C PHE A 204 4.56 17.90 3.47
N ASN A 205 3.83 17.48 4.51
CA ASN A 205 2.92 18.36 5.22
C ASN A 205 3.69 19.01 6.37
N ILE A 206 4.08 20.24 6.16
CA ILE A 206 4.84 21.04 7.14
C ILE A 206 4.02 22.26 7.54
N SER A 207 4.13 22.64 8.82
CA SER A 207 3.47 23.83 9.35
C SER A 207 4.50 24.87 9.74
N LYS A 208 4.20 26.15 9.49
CA LYS A 208 4.94 27.26 10.07
C LYS A 208 4.33 27.57 11.43
N GLN A 209 5.12 27.39 12.48
CA GLN A 209 4.80 27.99 13.77
C GLN A 209 5.22 29.47 13.71
N SER A 210 4.25 30.35 13.83
CA SER A 210 4.49 31.78 14.02
C SER A 210 4.66 32.09 15.50
#